data_30274674487c493fc4d59e7ae5301a67
#
_entry.id   30274674487c493fc4d59e7ae5301a67
#
_cell.length_a   1.000
_cell.length_b   1.000
_cell.length_c   1.000
_cell.angle_alpha   90.00
_cell.angle_beta   90.00
_cell.angle_gamma   90.00
#
_symmetry.space_group_name_H-M   'P 1'
#
loop_
_entity.id
_entity.type
_entity.pdbx_description
1 polymer ?
#
loop_
_entity_poly.entity_id
_entity_poly.type
_entity_poly.pdbx_seq_one_letter_code
_entity_poly.pdbx_strand_id
1 'polypeptide(L)'
;HKIKMFLHTKLETREKPIRIAFIGCGKFVSMFLAQYNHLNKIKIDSIVDININQAKKNCINSGLSSEIVEKINFSNSIDEIMDREIEIFIEATGNPIVGTVHATKIIKSKRHVILVNVEADITCGKYLSDLAKENAVICSMAYGDQPSLILEQIEWARLNGFEVICAGKGTKYHPSFEYSTPDTVWGHY
;
A
#
# COMPACT_ATOMS: atom_id res chain seq x y z
N HIS A 1 -32.39 3.36 -14.25
CA HIS A 1 -31.10 4.04 -14.19
C HIS A 1 -30.39 3.65 -12.90
N LYS A 2 -29.34 2.79 -12.99
CA LYS A 2 -28.44 2.59 -11.85
C LYS A 2 -27.63 3.87 -11.68
N ILE A 3 -27.96 4.67 -10.69
CA ILE A 3 -27.13 5.81 -10.26
C ILE A 3 -25.74 5.24 -9.94
N LYS A 4 -24.72 5.77 -10.62
CA LYS A 4 -23.33 5.37 -10.37
C LYS A 4 -22.97 5.86 -8.98
N MET A 5 -23.02 4.98 -8.00
CA MET A 5 -22.73 5.30 -6.60
C MET A 5 -21.24 5.65 -6.47
N PHE A 6 -20.92 6.77 -5.84
CA PHE A 6 -19.54 7.14 -5.51
C PHE A 6 -18.87 6.05 -4.65
N LEU A 7 -17.55 5.90 -4.75
CA LEU A 7 -16.81 4.84 -4.02
C LEU A 7 -17.02 4.92 -2.51
N HIS A 8 -17.01 6.11 -1.96
CA HIS A 8 -17.27 6.36 -0.55
C HIS A 8 -18.65 5.82 -0.14
N THR A 9 -19.73 6.12 -0.91
CA THR A 9 -21.06 5.60 -0.62
C THR A 9 -21.11 4.08 -0.69
N LYS A 10 -20.39 3.47 -1.63
CA LYS A 10 -20.27 2.00 -1.71
C LYS A 10 -19.57 1.40 -0.50
N LEU A 11 -18.54 2.07 0.01
CA LEU A 11 -17.84 1.65 1.21
C LEU A 11 -18.76 1.72 2.43
N GLU A 12 -19.48 2.81 2.61
CA GLU A 12 -20.42 3.02 3.73
C GLU A 12 -21.58 2.00 3.75
N THR A 13 -22.01 1.53 2.57
CA THR A 13 -23.08 0.53 2.46
C THR A 13 -22.63 -0.91 2.68
N ARG A 14 -21.32 -1.18 2.85
CA ARG A 14 -20.86 -2.53 3.20
C ARG A 14 -21.37 -2.93 4.58
N GLU A 15 -21.88 -4.14 4.68
CA GLU A 15 -22.33 -4.72 5.97
C GLU A 15 -21.14 -4.98 6.89
N LYS A 16 -20.06 -5.56 6.34
CA LYS A 16 -18.84 -5.90 7.09
C LYS A 16 -17.68 -5.00 6.67
N PRO A 17 -16.82 -4.58 7.63
CA PRO A 17 -15.62 -3.84 7.31
C PRO A 17 -14.65 -4.70 6.47
N ILE A 18 -13.87 -4.04 5.61
CA ILE A 18 -12.77 -4.67 4.87
C ILE A 18 -11.67 -5.01 5.88
N ARG A 19 -11.27 -6.27 5.91
CA ARG A 19 -10.16 -6.73 6.76
C ARG A 19 -8.85 -6.59 6.02
N ILE A 20 -7.93 -5.86 6.60
CA ILE A 20 -6.62 -5.58 6.00
C ILE A 20 -5.48 -6.07 6.89
N ALA A 21 -4.34 -6.37 6.26
CA ALA A 21 -3.08 -6.58 6.97
C ALA A 21 -1.98 -5.70 6.39
N PHE A 22 -1.12 -5.18 7.24
CA PHE A 22 0.11 -4.51 6.85
C PHE A 22 1.30 -5.46 6.95
N ILE A 23 2.20 -5.38 5.97
CA ILE A 23 3.50 -6.05 5.96
C ILE A 23 4.57 -4.96 5.95
N GLY A 24 5.27 -4.84 7.07
CA GLY A 24 6.06 -3.66 7.45
C GLY A 24 5.21 -2.63 8.18
N CYS A 25 5.73 -2.09 9.29
CA CYS A 25 5.07 -1.05 10.10
C CYS A 25 5.99 0.18 10.23
N GLY A 26 6.47 0.65 9.08
CA GLY A 26 7.32 1.84 8.98
C GLY A 26 6.54 3.16 8.87
N LYS A 27 7.20 4.18 8.35
CA LYS A 27 6.69 5.55 8.25
C LYS A 27 5.35 5.66 7.50
N PHE A 28 5.22 4.97 6.36
CA PHE A 28 3.97 4.98 5.58
C PHE A 28 2.80 4.45 6.40
N VAL A 29 2.98 3.28 7.03
CA VAL A 29 1.93 2.67 7.83
C VAL A 29 1.57 3.54 9.03
N SER A 30 2.54 4.18 9.68
CA SER A 30 2.28 5.14 10.77
C SER A 30 1.40 6.30 10.32
N MET A 31 1.58 6.82 9.09
CA MET A 31 0.71 7.87 8.54
C MET A 31 -0.71 7.37 8.28
N PHE A 32 -0.87 6.13 7.79
CA PHE A 32 -2.19 5.51 7.65
C PHE A 32 -2.87 5.32 9.01
N LEU A 33 -2.13 4.81 9.99
CA LEU A 33 -2.65 4.57 11.34
C LEU A 33 -3.16 5.85 12.01
N ALA A 34 -2.51 7.00 11.76
CA ALA A 34 -2.95 8.30 12.27
C ALA A 34 -4.37 8.70 11.76
N GLN A 35 -4.80 8.16 10.61
CA GLN A 35 -6.13 8.38 10.04
C GLN A 35 -7.14 7.27 10.42
N TYR A 36 -6.68 6.19 11.02
CA TYR A 36 -7.47 4.97 11.21
C TYR A 36 -8.77 5.20 11.99
N ASN A 37 -8.74 6.07 13.00
CA ASN A 37 -9.92 6.38 13.82
C ASN A 37 -11.08 7.03 13.03
N HIS A 38 -10.81 7.51 11.81
CA HIS A 38 -11.80 8.07 10.89
C HIS A 38 -12.32 7.05 9.85
N LEU A 39 -11.82 5.81 9.87
CA LEU A 39 -12.12 4.78 8.89
C LEU A 39 -13.08 3.72 9.43
N ASN A 40 -14.38 3.97 9.32
CA ASN A 40 -15.41 3.12 9.92
C ASN A 40 -15.57 1.73 9.26
N LYS A 41 -15.15 1.57 8.02
CA LYS A 41 -15.35 0.34 7.22
C LYS A 41 -14.07 -0.40 6.89
N ILE A 42 -12.99 -0.11 7.62
CA ILE A 42 -11.70 -0.79 7.50
C ILE A 42 -11.32 -1.34 8.87
N LYS A 43 -10.92 -2.59 8.93
CA LYS A 43 -10.44 -3.26 10.13
C LYS A 43 -9.04 -3.76 9.92
N ILE A 44 -8.10 -3.28 10.71
CA ILE A 44 -6.75 -3.83 10.77
C ILE A 44 -6.84 -5.16 11.51
N ASP A 45 -6.59 -6.25 10.78
CA ASP A 45 -6.55 -7.59 11.34
C ASP A 45 -5.17 -7.96 11.87
N SER A 46 -4.15 -7.72 11.05
CA SER A 46 -2.78 -8.12 11.37
C SER A 46 -1.76 -7.08 10.93
N ILE A 47 -0.64 -7.03 11.65
CA ILE A 47 0.56 -6.31 11.28
C ILE A 47 1.75 -7.28 11.36
N VAL A 48 2.45 -7.44 10.25
CA VAL A 48 3.66 -8.24 10.14
C VAL A 48 4.87 -7.32 10.12
N ASP A 49 5.79 -7.49 11.04
CA ASP A 49 7.04 -6.73 11.09
C ASP A 49 8.13 -7.55 11.78
N ILE A 50 9.35 -7.48 11.28
CA ILE A 50 10.51 -8.15 11.89
C ILE A 50 10.76 -7.70 13.32
N ASN A 51 10.33 -6.48 13.67
CA ASN A 51 10.42 -5.91 15.01
C ASN A 51 9.01 -5.61 15.57
N ILE A 52 8.35 -6.64 16.08
CA ILE A 52 6.99 -6.56 16.64
C ILE A 52 6.90 -5.47 17.73
N ASN A 53 7.90 -5.34 18.58
CA ASN A 53 7.87 -4.35 19.67
C ASN A 53 7.89 -2.93 19.12
N GLN A 54 8.68 -2.68 18.08
CA GLN A 54 8.70 -1.37 17.43
C GLN A 54 7.40 -1.11 16.68
N ALA A 55 6.83 -2.13 16.01
CA ALA A 55 5.54 -2.02 15.34
C ALA A 55 4.42 -1.62 16.32
N LYS A 56 4.35 -2.24 17.49
CA LYS A 56 3.39 -1.87 18.54
C LYS A 56 3.59 -0.43 19.02
N LYS A 57 4.83 -0.01 19.24
CA LYS A 57 5.14 1.39 19.59
C LYS A 57 4.70 2.36 18.51
N ASN A 58 4.94 2.04 17.25
CA ASN A 58 4.52 2.87 16.11
C ASN A 58 3.01 3.01 16.07
N CYS A 59 2.24 1.95 16.36
CA CYS A 59 0.79 2.00 16.45
C CYS A 59 0.31 2.99 17.52
N ILE A 60 0.84 2.89 18.74
CA ILE A 60 0.50 3.80 19.83
C ILE A 60 0.90 5.24 19.51
N ASN A 61 2.13 5.44 19.01
CA ASN A 61 2.62 6.78 18.66
C ASN A 61 1.83 7.43 17.51
N SER A 62 1.18 6.62 16.68
CA SER A 62 0.29 7.08 15.61
C SER A 62 -1.14 7.39 16.08
N GLY A 63 -1.43 7.25 17.38
CA GLY A 63 -2.72 7.62 17.96
C GLY A 63 -3.72 6.48 18.09
N LEU A 64 -3.32 5.21 17.91
CA LEU A 64 -4.20 4.09 18.22
C LEU A 64 -4.28 3.89 19.74
N SER A 65 -5.47 3.64 20.25
CA SER A 65 -5.66 3.27 21.65
C SER A 65 -5.07 1.88 21.94
N SER A 66 -4.67 1.64 23.19
CA SER A 66 -4.16 0.33 23.60
C SER A 66 -5.16 -0.78 23.32
N GLU A 67 -6.47 -0.50 23.51
CA GLU A 67 -7.54 -1.47 23.22
C GLU A 67 -7.60 -1.88 21.74
N ILE A 68 -7.30 -0.97 20.82
CA ILE A 68 -7.24 -1.28 19.39
C ILE A 68 -5.99 -2.12 19.10
N VAL A 69 -4.84 -1.72 19.66
CA VAL A 69 -3.57 -2.40 19.46
C VAL A 69 -3.61 -3.84 19.97
N GLU A 70 -4.25 -4.09 21.11
CA GLU A 70 -4.44 -5.44 21.67
C GLU A 70 -5.28 -6.37 20.79
N LYS A 71 -6.18 -5.81 19.97
CA LYS A 71 -7.01 -6.58 19.02
C LYS A 71 -6.30 -6.90 17.71
N ILE A 72 -5.18 -6.25 17.42
CA ILE A 72 -4.38 -6.49 16.21
C ILE A 72 -3.48 -7.71 16.46
N ASN A 73 -3.48 -8.63 15.51
CA ASN A 73 -2.54 -9.74 15.53
C ASN A 73 -1.16 -9.28 15.02
N PHE A 74 -0.14 -9.39 15.83
CA PHE A 74 1.24 -9.07 15.45
C PHE A 74 2.03 -10.35 15.20
N SER A 75 2.75 -10.39 14.09
CA SER A 75 3.59 -11.52 13.68
C SER A 75 4.90 -11.02 13.07
N ASN A 76 5.93 -11.84 13.05
CA ASN A 76 7.16 -11.58 12.33
C ASN A 76 7.24 -12.30 10.97
N SER A 77 6.22 -13.09 10.62
CA SER A 77 6.13 -13.81 9.37
C SER A 77 4.75 -13.66 8.73
N ILE A 78 4.74 -13.43 7.41
CA ILE A 78 3.49 -13.44 6.63
C ILE A 78 2.81 -14.82 6.69
N ASP A 79 3.57 -15.90 6.84
CA ASP A 79 3.05 -17.26 6.86
C ASP A 79 2.06 -17.50 7.98
N GLU A 80 2.28 -16.88 9.13
CA GLU A 80 1.44 -17.03 10.32
C GLU A 80 0.07 -16.35 10.18
N ILE A 81 -0.11 -15.51 9.17
CA ILE A 81 -1.36 -14.79 8.94
C ILE A 81 -2.10 -15.22 7.67
N MET A 82 -1.51 -16.14 6.88
CA MET A 82 -2.09 -16.54 5.61
C MET A 82 -3.42 -17.30 5.74
N ASP A 83 -3.69 -17.94 6.87
CA ASP A 83 -4.95 -18.64 7.12
C ASP A 83 -6.06 -17.74 7.69
N ARG A 84 -5.76 -16.47 7.93
CA ARG A 84 -6.72 -15.50 8.46
C ARG A 84 -7.61 -14.93 7.35
N GLU A 85 -8.82 -14.50 7.70
CA GLU A 85 -9.77 -13.89 6.76
C GLU A 85 -9.39 -12.43 6.45
N ILE A 86 -8.27 -12.24 5.77
CA ILE A 86 -7.77 -10.93 5.34
C ILE A 86 -8.10 -10.76 3.85
N GLU A 87 -8.79 -9.67 3.49
CA GLU A 87 -9.18 -9.39 2.11
C GLU A 87 -8.03 -8.69 1.33
N ILE A 88 -7.38 -7.74 1.97
CA ILE A 88 -6.34 -6.90 1.33
C ILE A 88 -5.08 -6.88 2.19
N PHE A 89 -3.97 -7.16 1.55
CA PHE A 89 -2.65 -7.01 2.14
C PHE A 89 -1.99 -5.74 1.61
N ILE A 90 -1.30 -5.01 2.47
CA ILE A 90 -0.59 -3.79 2.13
C ILE A 90 0.89 -4.04 2.40
N GLU A 91 1.65 -4.19 1.31
CA GLU A 91 3.09 -4.45 1.36
C GLU A 91 3.86 -3.14 1.45
N ALA A 92 4.52 -2.91 2.58
CA ALA A 92 5.20 -1.66 2.94
C ALA A 92 6.59 -1.88 3.54
N THR A 93 7.27 -2.98 3.20
CA THR A 93 8.61 -3.29 3.76
C THR A 93 9.72 -2.42 3.18
N GLY A 94 9.53 -1.84 1.98
CA GLY A 94 10.56 -1.08 1.27
C GLY A 94 11.71 -1.92 0.70
N ASN A 95 11.64 -3.24 0.82
CA ASN A 95 12.63 -4.16 0.23
C ASN A 95 12.04 -4.81 -1.03
N PRO A 96 12.62 -4.57 -2.24
CA PRO A 96 12.02 -5.06 -3.49
C PRO A 96 11.97 -6.58 -3.60
N ILE A 97 12.98 -7.28 -3.10
CA ILE A 97 13.04 -8.75 -3.16
C ILE A 97 11.97 -9.34 -2.24
N VAL A 98 11.97 -8.92 -0.98
CA VAL A 98 11.00 -9.38 0.02
C VAL A 98 9.57 -9.02 -0.38
N GLY A 99 9.36 -7.79 -0.84
CA GLY A 99 8.05 -7.32 -1.32
C GLY A 99 7.50 -8.13 -2.49
N THR A 100 8.36 -8.48 -3.45
CA THR A 100 7.98 -9.35 -4.58
C THR A 100 7.60 -10.76 -4.13
N VAL A 101 8.34 -11.34 -3.18
CA VAL A 101 8.03 -12.66 -2.61
C VAL A 101 6.70 -12.62 -1.87
N HIS A 102 6.47 -11.62 -1.03
CA HIS A 102 5.21 -11.42 -0.30
C HIS A 102 4.04 -11.26 -1.27
N ALA A 103 4.14 -10.35 -2.25
CA ALA A 103 3.09 -10.11 -3.23
C ALA A 103 2.75 -11.37 -4.02
N THR A 104 3.76 -12.11 -4.49
CA THR A 104 3.57 -13.37 -5.20
C THR A 104 2.78 -14.39 -4.36
N LYS A 105 3.12 -14.53 -3.08
CA LYS A 105 2.45 -15.45 -2.15
C LYS A 105 0.99 -15.03 -1.90
N ILE A 106 0.75 -13.76 -1.66
CA ILE A 106 -0.60 -13.19 -1.45
C ILE A 106 -1.48 -13.44 -2.68
N ILE A 107 -0.98 -13.10 -3.88
CA ILE A 107 -1.70 -13.27 -5.13
C ILE A 107 -2.06 -14.74 -5.37
N LYS A 108 -1.11 -15.66 -5.19
CA LYS A 108 -1.34 -17.12 -5.32
C LYS A 108 -2.37 -17.64 -4.32
N SER A 109 -2.53 -17.00 -3.18
CA SER A 109 -3.58 -17.30 -2.21
C SER A 109 -4.94 -16.68 -2.54
N LYS A 110 -5.07 -16.07 -3.75
CA LYS A 110 -6.28 -15.40 -4.25
C LYS A 110 -6.73 -14.24 -3.38
N ARG A 111 -5.79 -13.42 -2.91
CA ARG A 111 -6.05 -12.22 -2.12
C ARG A 111 -5.47 -10.99 -2.79
N HIS A 112 -6.07 -9.84 -2.49
CA HIS A 112 -5.66 -8.56 -3.05
C HIS A 112 -4.40 -8.05 -2.36
N VAL A 113 -3.52 -7.39 -3.12
CA VAL A 113 -2.31 -6.73 -2.59
C VAL A 113 -2.18 -5.31 -3.10
N ILE A 114 -1.84 -4.41 -2.19
CA ILE A 114 -1.47 -3.03 -2.50
C ILE A 114 0.01 -2.88 -2.19
N LEU A 115 0.78 -2.45 -3.18
CA LEU A 115 2.21 -2.21 -3.06
C LEU A 115 2.47 -0.75 -2.71
N VAL A 116 2.98 -0.53 -1.51
CA VAL A 116 3.62 0.74 -1.13
C VAL A 116 5.09 0.72 -1.56
N ASN A 117 5.63 -0.48 -1.74
CA ASN A 117 6.98 -0.77 -2.17
C ASN A 117 7.11 -0.54 -3.68
N VAL A 118 7.41 0.71 -4.06
CA VAL A 118 7.56 1.13 -5.45
C VAL A 118 8.68 0.38 -6.16
N GLU A 119 9.75 0.06 -5.44
CA GLU A 119 10.91 -0.66 -5.97
C GLU A 119 10.54 -2.09 -6.40
N ALA A 120 9.66 -2.75 -5.67
CA ALA A 120 9.13 -4.06 -6.05
C ALA A 120 8.27 -3.98 -7.32
N ASP A 121 7.46 -2.93 -7.46
CA ASP A 121 6.64 -2.70 -8.65
C ASP A 121 7.50 -2.39 -9.88
N ILE A 122 8.47 -1.51 -9.76
CA ILE A 122 9.40 -1.19 -10.86
C ILE A 122 10.15 -2.44 -11.33
N THR A 123 10.54 -3.31 -10.41
CA THR A 123 11.37 -4.50 -10.72
C THR A 123 10.53 -5.64 -11.27
N CYS A 124 9.38 -5.93 -10.69
CA CYS A 124 8.57 -7.13 -10.95
C CYS A 124 7.09 -6.83 -11.24
N GLY A 125 6.68 -5.57 -11.40
CA GLY A 125 5.28 -5.17 -11.51
C GLY A 125 4.55 -5.84 -12.68
N LYS A 126 5.19 -5.98 -13.84
CA LYS A 126 4.60 -6.71 -14.98
C LYS A 126 4.27 -8.15 -14.63
N TYR A 127 5.20 -8.86 -13.99
CA TYR A 127 5.02 -10.24 -13.54
C TYR A 127 3.87 -10.32 -12.50
N LEU A 128 3.87 -9.45 -11.51
CA LEU A 128 2.85 -9.41 -10.47
C LEU A 128 1.46 -9.08 -11.02
N SER A 129 1.39 -8.17 -11.99
CA SER A 129 0.14 -7.81 -12.68
C SER A 129 -0.43 -8.98 -13.47
N ASP A 130 0.39 -9.71 -14.22
CA ASP A 130 -0.06 -10.87 -14.97
C ASP A 130 -0.51 -11.99 -14.03
N LEU A 131 0.27 -12.27 -12.99
CA LEU A 131 -0.09 -13.26 -11.96
C LEU A 131 -1.40 -12.91 -11.26
N ALA A 132 -1.65 -11.61 -10.99
CA ALA A 132 -2.89 -11.15 -10.38
C ALA A 132 -4.10 -11.38 -11.30
N LYS A 133 -3.95 -11.12 -12.61
CA LYS A 133 -5.00 -11.42 -13.60
C LYS A 133 -5.33 -12.91 -13.66
N GLU A 134 -4.30 -13.77 -13.68
CA GLU A 134 -4.47 -15.22 -13.67
C GLU A 134 -5.22 -15.73 -12.44
N ASN A 135 -5.02 -15.09 -11.30
CA ASN A 135 -5.66 -15.45 -10.04
C ASN A 135 -6.97 -14.69 -9.75
N ALA A 136 -7.41 -13.81 -10.66
CA ALA A 136 -8.60 -12.96 -10.53
C ALA A 136 -8.60 -12.08 -9.27
N VAL A 137 -7.42 -11.52 -8.93
CA VAL A 137 -7.23 -10.59 -7.81
C VAL A 137 -6.63 -9.26 -8.29
N ILE A 138 -6.63 -8.28 -7.42
CA ILE A 138 -6.04 -6.96 -7.67
C ILE A 138 -4.63 -6.93 -7.07
N CYS A 139 -3.64 -6.59 -7.89
CA CYS A 139 -2.34 -6.10 -7.47
C CYS A 139 -2.23 -4.66 -7.96
N SER A 140 -2.08 -3.72 -7.06
CA SER A 140 -2.05 -2.29 -7.38
C SER A 140 -1.00 -1.58 -6.54
N MET A 141 -0.46 -0.50 -7.07
CA MET A 141 0.28 0.46 -6.24
C MET A 141 -0.65 1.18 -5.28
N ALA A 142 -0.10 1.67 -4.17
CA ALA A 142 -0.84 2.52 -3.25
C ALA A 142 -1.32 3.78 -3.97
N TYR A 143 -2.65 4.00 -3.96
CA TYR A 143 -3.24 5.19 -4.56
C TYR A 143 -2.85 6.44 -3.74
N GLY A 144 -2.49 7.49 -4.45
CA GLY A 144 -1.98 8.73 -3.85
C GLY A 144 -0.47 8.88 -4.03
N ASP A 145 0.25 7.81 -4.34
CA ASP A 145 1.63 7.92 -4.81
C ASP A 145 1.66 8.40 -6.27
N GLN A 146 2.76 9.01 -6.65
CA GLN A 146 2.89 9.76 -7.90
C GLN A 146 2.68 8.92 -9.17
N PRO A 147 3.21 7.70 -9.27
CA PRO A 147 2.98 6.88 -10.45
C PRO A 147 1.50 6.56 -10.67
N SER A 148 0.75 6.27 -9.61
CA SER A 148 -0.69 5.98 -9.70
C SER A 148 -1.49 7.20 -10.14
N LEU A 149 -1.17 8.39 -9.62
CA LEU A 149 -1.83 9.65 -9.99
C LEU A 149 -1.54 10.04 -11.43
N ILE A 150 -0.31 9.84 -11.91
CA ILE A 150 0.08 10.10 -13.29
C ILE A 150 -0.66 9.15 -14.23
N LEU A 151 -0.73 7.86 -13.87
CA LEU A 151 -1.44 6.86 -14.67
C LEU A 151 -2.93 7.20 -14.84
N GLU A 152 -3.58 7.65 -13.77
CA GLU A 152 -4.98 8.08 -13.82
C GLU A 152 -5.18 9.25 -14.81
N GLN A 153 -4.28 10.24 -14.79
CA GLN A 153 -4.34 11.35 -15.72
C GLN A 153 -4.09 10.93 -17.17
N ILE A 154 -3.18 9.97 -17.39
CA ILE A 154 -2.93 9.39 -18.72
C ILE A 154 -4.19 8.69 -19.23
N GLU A 155 -4.80 7.85 -18.42
CA GLU A 155 -6.03 7.13 -18.80
C GLU A 155 -7.18 8.10 -19.06
N TRP A 156 -7.35 9.14 -18.23
CA TRP A 156 -8.34 10.17 -18.47
C TRP A 156 -8.10 10.90 -19.81
N ALA A 157 -6.88 11.27 -20.12
CA ALA A 157 -6.54 11.94 -21.37
C ALA A 157 -6.85 11.06 -22.58
N ARG A 158 -6.47 9.78 -22.54
CA ARG A 158 -6.72 8.81 -23.62
C ARG A 158 -8.21 8.56 -23.82
N LEU A 159 -9.00 8.44 -22.75
CA LEU A 159 -10.45 8.29 -22.81
C LEU A 159 -11.13 9.50 -23.48
N ASN A 160 -10.53 10.66 -23.40
CA ASN A 160 -11.02 11.87 -24.05
C ASN A 160 -10.42 12.09 -25.47
N GLY A 161 -9.71 11.10 -26.01
CA GLY A 161 -9.18 11.12 -27.37
C GLY A 161 -7.86 11.86 -27.53
N PHE A 162 -7.17 12.22 -26.44
CA PHE A 162 -5.84 12.84 -26.52
C PHE A 162 -4.75 11.77 -26.65
N GLU A 163 -3.79 12.03 -27.52
CA GLU A 163 -2.55 11.27 -27.57
C GLU A 163 -1.61 11.76 -26.46
N VAL A 164 -1.19 10.85 -25.60
CA VAL A 164 -0.23 11.16 -24.55
C VAL A 164 1.17 10.79 -25.04
N ILE A 165 1.96 11.80 -25.37
CA ILE A 165 3.32 11.64 -25.88
C ILE A 165 4.38 11.59 -24.77
N CYS A 166 4.09 12.18 -23.62
CA CYS A 166 4.99 12.19 -22.47
C CYS A 166 4.20 12.35 -21.17
N ALA A 167 4.61 11.67 -20.13
CA ALA A 167 4.08 11.86 -18.81
C ALA A 167 5.19 11.66 -17.77
N GLY A 168 5.16 12.47 -16.72
CA GLY A 168 6.18 12.42 -15.69
C GLY A 168 5.86 13.35 -14.54
N LYS A 169 6.63 13.22 -13.47
CA LYS A 169 6.58 14.11 -12.32
C LYS A 169 7.73 15.09 -12.36
N GLY A 170 7.42 16.38 -12.28
CA GLY A 170 8.40 17.40 -11.95
C GLY A 170 8.78 17.31 -10.46
N THR A 171 10.04 17.41 -10.15
CA THR A 171 10.53 17.55 -8.77
C THR A 171 11.35 18.82 -8.66
N LYS A 172 11.39 19.42 -7.48
CA LYS A 172 12.26 20.57 -7.23
C LYS A 172 13.70 20.11 -7.45
N TYR A 173 14.33 20.63 -8.48
CA TYR A 173 15.70 20.32 -8.83
C TYR A 173 16.62 21.45 -8.37
N HIS A 174 17.77 21.07 -7.84
CA HIS A 174 18.89 21.96 -7.58
C HIS A 174 20.18 21.30 -8.04
N PRO A 175 21.09 22.00 -8.76
CA PRO A 175 22.31 21.39 -9.30
C PRO A 175 23.18 20.66 -8.29
N SER A 176 23.16 21.10 -7.01
CA SER A 176 23.90 20.42 -5.94
C SER A 176 23.43 18.98 -5.67
N PHE A 177 22.21 18.62 -6.08
CA PHE A 177 21.68 17.26 -5.87
C PHE A 177 22.40 16.22 -6.71
N GLU A 178 23.00 16.60 -7.84
CA GLU A 178 23.80 15.71 -8.69
C GLU A 178 25.05 15.17 -7.98
N TYR A 179 25.53 15.91 -7.00
CA TYR A 179 26.73 15.56 -6.21
C TYR A 179 26.39 15.00 -4.83
N SER A 180 25.10 14.74 -4.56
CA SER A 180 24.67 14.22 -3.29
C SER A 180 25.12 12.77 -3.10
N THR A 181 25.65 12.48 -1.93
CA THR A 181 25.98 11.13 -1.47
C THR A 181 25.04 10.71 -0.36
N PRO A 182 25.03 9.43 0.05
CA PRO A 182 24.26 9.01 1.23
C PRO A 182 24.56 9.80 2.50
N ASP A 183 25.77 10.37 2.61
CA ASP A 183 26.17 11.17 3.77
C ASP A 183 25.73 12.64 3.69
N THR A 184 25.57 13.18 2.48
CA THR A 184 25.28 14.60 2.27
C THR A 184 23.81 14.89 1.96
N VAL A 185 23.03 13.90 1.55
CA VAL A 185 21.62 14.06 1.15
C VAL A 185 20.73 14.57 2.29
N TRP A 186 21.05 14.26 3.52
CA TRP A 186 20.25 14.61 4.70
C TRP A 186 20.12 16.12 4.98
N GLY A 187 21.00 16.92 4.43
CA GLY A 187 20.91 18.39 4.50
C GLY A 187 19.89 19.00 3.54
N HIS A 188 19.25 18.21 2.70
CA HIS A 188 18.30 18.65 1.67
C HIS A 188 16.84 18.27 1.96
N TYR A 189 16.59 17.55 3.07
CA TYR A 189 15.26 17.10 3.52
C TYR A 189 14.89 17.70 4.88
#